data_6a154f34e061f8ca575b96ab9097173c
#
_entry.id   6a154f34e061f8ca575b96ab9097173c
#
_cell.length_a   1.000
_cell.length_b   1.000
_cell.length_c   1.000
_cell.angle_alpha   90.00
_cell.angle_beta   90.00
_cell.angle_gamma   90.00
#
_symmetry.space_group_name_H-M   'P 1'
#
loop_
_entity.id
_entity.type
_entity.pdbx_description
1 polymer ?
#
loop_
_entity_poly.entity_id
_entity_poly.type
_entity_poly.pdbx_seq_one_letter_code
_entity_poly.pdbx_strand_id
1 'polypeptide(L)'
;MSAIIESFPFLMKGLLNTIWLSICCVLASIIFGVLIGIIRTIENRITSIITKIFITIFRGIPSLVVLFLVFFLLPTLGIHISSFLSAVIGLSLWGSANVAEAVRGSIQSIHKGQTEASYALGLNYPLTMRYVILPQATKRVLPSIIGILTNVIQSTALTVLIGNVEFLKSAQIQIERIEMSGQSSVVFILYAVVLIGYFLICYPLSLWSRNLEKQLKV
;
A
#
# COMPACT_ATOMS: atom_id res chain seq x y z
N MET A 1 6.99 27.92 -22.17
CA MET A 1 7.46 28.06 -20.76
C MET A 1 6.38 28.65 -19.85
N SER A 2 5.63 29.68 -20.25
CA SER A 2 4.52 30.23 -19.44
C SER A 2 3.50 29.19 -19.04
N ALA A 3 3.05 28.32 -19.96
CA ALA A 3 2.07 27.27 -19.71
C ALA A 3 2.51 26.26 -18.62
N ILE A 4 3.80 25.96 -18.49
CA ILE A 4 4.32 25.07 -17.43
C ILE A 4 4.22 25.77 -16.05
N ILE A 5 4.59 27.05 -16.00
CA ILE A 5 4.53 27.86 -14.77
C ILE A 5 3.08 28.01 -14.30
N GLU A 6 2.16 28.25 -15.23
CA GLU A 6 0.72 28.35 -14.95
C GLU A 6 0.12 27.01 -14.49
N SER A 7 0.67 25.87 -14.94
CA SER A 7 0.24 24.54 -14.54
C SER A 7 0.72 24.14 -13.15
N PHE A 8 1.81 24.75 -12.65
CA PHE A 8 2.49 24.33 -11.42
C PHE A 8 1.59 24.33 -10.16
N PRO A 9 0.76 25.36 -9.89
CA PRO A 9 -0.12 25.34 -8.72
C PRO A 9 -1.13 24.20 -8.74
N PHE A 10 -1.63 23.84 -9.93
CA PHE A 10 -2.58 22.73 -10.08
C PHE A 10 -1.90 21.37 -9.92
N LEU A 11 -0.71 21.20 -10.46
CA LEU A 11 0.10 20.00 -10.25
C LEU A 11 0.45 19.80 -8.78
N MET A 12 0.78 20.88 -8.08
CA MET A 12 1.10 20.82 -6.64
C MET A 12 -0.12 20.39 -5.80
N LYS A 13 -1.34 20.84 -6.14
CA LYS A 13 -2.57 20.35 -5.52
C LYS A 13 -2.77 18.86 -5.78
N GLY A 14 -2.52 18.39 -7.00
CA GLY A 14 -2.56 16.97 -7.34
C GLY A 14 -1.54 16.15 -6.55
N LEU A 15 -0.31 16.66 -6.41
CA LEU A 15 0.73 16.02 -5.61
C LEU A 15 0.34 15.90 -4.12
N LEU A 16 -0.22 16.97 -3.55
CA LEU A 16 -0.72 16.94 -2.18
C LEU A 16 -1.85 15.93 -2.01
N ASN A 17 -2.75 15.82 -2.99
CA ASN A 17 -3.80 14.79 -2.97
C ASN A 17 -3.22 13.37 -3.06
N THR A 18 -2.17 13.14 -3.89
CA THR A 18 -1.44 11.88 -3.94
C THR A 18 -0.83 11.53 -2.58
N ILE A 19 -0.17 12.49 -1.94
CA ILE A 19 0.45 12.29 -0.61
C ILE A 19 -0.63 11.94 0.42
N TRP A 20 -1.73 12.68 0.46
CA TRP A 20 -2.82 12.43 1.39
C TRP A 20 -3.49 11.08 1.17
N LEU A 21 -3.79 10.75 -0.09
CA LEU A 21 -4.30 9.44 -0.46
C LEU A 21 -3.35 8.30 -0.05
N SER A 22 -2.05 8.48 -0.33
CA SER A 22 -1.02 7.52 0.05
C SER A 22 -0.96 7.30 1.56
N ILE A 23 -1.01 8.36 2.36
CA ILE A 23 -1.02 8.25 3.83
C ILE A 23 -2.24 7.45 4.30
N CYS A 24 -3.44 7.76 3.80
CA CYS A 24 -4.65 7.03 4.16
C CYS A 24 -4.55 5.54 3.80
N CYS A 25 -4.14 5.22 2.56
CA CYS A 25 -4.00 3.85 2.10
C CYS A 25 -2.92 3.08 2.88
N VAL A 26 -1.78 3.70 3.13
CA VAL A 26 -0.65 3.11 3.88
C VAL A 26 -1.06 2.80 5.31
N LEU A 27 -1.65 3.76 6.02
CA LEU A 27 -2.08 3.57 7.40
C LEU A 27 -3.13 2.46 7.51
N ALA A 28 -4.14 2.47 6.65
CA ALA A 28 -5.15 1.43 6.64
C ALA A 28 -4.55 0.05 6.29
N SER A 29 -3.65 -0.02 5.31
CA SER A 29 -2.96 -1.27 4.94
C SER A 29 -2.13 -1.84 6.10
N ILE A 30 -1.42 -1.00 6.85
CA ILE A 30 -0.65 -1.43 8.02
C ILE A 30 -1.58 -1.92 9.12
N ILE A 31 -2.56 -1.11 9.52
CA ILE A 31 -3.45 -1.41 10.65
C ILE A 31 -4.17 -2.74 10.39
N PHE A 32 -4.91 -2.84 9.29
CA PHE A 32 -5.68 -4.04 8.99
C PHE A 32 -4.78 -5.23 8.63
N GLY A 33 -3.68 -4.99 7.88
CA GLY A 33 -2.77 -6.05 7.48
C GLY A 33 -2.05 -6.69 8.66
N VAL A 34 -1.54 -5.90 9.60
CA VAL A 34 -0.88 -6.44 10.81
C VAL A 34 -1.89 -7.20 11.67
N LEU A 35 -3.08 -6.64 11.89
CA LEU A 35 -4.13 -7.31 12.66
C LEU A 35 -4.52 -8.67 12.03
N ILE A 36 -4.82 -8.68 10.73
CA ILE A 36 -5.19 -9.91 10.01
C ILE A 36 -4.03 -10.91 10.02
N GLY A 37 -2.78 -10.45 9.83
CA GLY A 37 -1.59 -11.29 9.85
C GLY A 37 -1.35 -11.97 11.18
N ILE A 38 -1.54 -11.26 12.30
CA ILE A 38 -1.44 -11.83 13.65
C ILE A 38 -2.60 -12.80 13.90
N ILE A 39 -3.84 -12.42 13.58
CA ILE A 39 -5.02 -13.30 13.73
C ILE A 39 -4.84 -14.59 12.94
N ARG A 40 -4.20 -14.53 11.79
CA ARG A 40 -3.90 -15.70 10.93
C ARG A 40 -2.98 -16.72 11.59
N THR A 41 -2.21 -16.34 12.59
CA THR A 41 -1.30 -17.24 13.33
C THR A 41 -1.95 -17.90 14.54
N ILE A 42 -3.16 -17.47 14.92
CA ILE A 42 -3.91 -18.08 16.02
C ILE A 42 -4.42 -19.47 15.59
N GLU A 43 -4.26 -20.46 16.45
CA GLU A 43 -4.68 -21.85 16.24
C GLU A 43 -6.21 -22.03 16.37
N ASN A 44 -6.97 -21.21 15.64
CA ASN A 44 -8.43 -21.34 15.55
C ASN A 44 -8.82 -21.59 14.08
N ARG A 45 -9.52 -22.69 13.85
CA ARG A 45 -9.88 -23.14 12.48
C ARG A 45 -10.73 -22.10 11.74
N ILE A 46 -11.67 -21.45 12.40
CA ILE A 46 -12.60 -20.49 11.77
C ILE A 46 -11.86 -19.23 11.36
N THR A 47 -11.13 -18.61 12.30
CA THR A 47 -10.35 -17.39 12.02
C THR A 47 -9.28 -17.64 10.97
N SER A 48 -8.64 -18.81 11.01
CA SER A 48 -7.66 -19.25 10.04
C SER A 48 -8.25 -19.37 8.62
N ILE A 49 -9.46 -19.94 8.47
CA ILE A 49 -10.13 -20.07 7.16
C ILE A 49 -10.52 -18.69 6.63
N ILE A 50 -11.17 -17.84 7.43
CA ILE A 50 -11.63 -16.51 7.01
C ILE A 50 -10.46 -15.65 6.57
N THR A 51 -9.40 -15.56 7.38
CA THR A 51 -8.22 -14.77 7.05
C THR A 51 -7.48 -15.33 5.84
N LYS A 52 -7.43 -16.66 5.66
CA LYS A 52 -6.85 -17.31 4.47
C LYS A 52 -7.62 -16.92 3.21
N ILE A 53 -8.95 -16.99 3.22
CA ILE A 53 -9.80 -16.62 2.08
C ILE A 53 -9.54 -15.15 1.71
N PHE A 54 -9.59 -14.24 2.69
CA PHE A 54 -9.30 -12.82 2.48
C PHE A 54 -7.93 -12.60 1.82
N ILE A 55 -6.88 -13.15 2.42
CA ILE A 55 -5.50 -13.00 1.92
C ILE A 55 -5.39 -13.57 0.51
N THR A 56 -5.93 -14.78 0.27
CA THR A 56 -5.82 -15.44 -1.05
C THR A 56 -6.54 -14.66 -2.14
N ILE A 57 -7.73 -14.14 -1.87
CA ILE A 57 -8.51 -13.37 -2.86
C ILE A 57 -7.78 -12.07 -3.18
N PHE A 58 -7.52 -11.21 -2.19
CA PHE A 58 -7.01 -9.87 -2.45
C PHE A 58 -5.54 -9.83 -2.88
N ARG A 59 -4.75 -10.87 -2.63
CA ARG A 59 -3.40 -11.01 -3.21
C ARG A 59 -3.40 -11.62 -4.60
N GLY A 60 -4.40 -12.46 -4.92
CA GLY A 60 -4.51 -13.09 -6.23
C GLY A 60 -5.07 -12.17 -7.31
N ILE A 61 -5.66 -11.03 -6.92
CA ILE A 61 -6.28 -10.08 -7.84
C ILE A 61 -5.37 -8.85 -7.99
N PRO A 62 -5.14 -8.32 -9.23
CA PRO A 62 -4.42 -7.07 -9.44
C PRO A 62 -5.06 -5.91 -8.67
N SER A 63 -4.25 -5.01 -8.10
CA SER A 63 -4.73 -3.85 -7.32
C SER A 63 -5.72 -2.98 -8.09
N LEU A 64 -5.53 -2.82 -9.41
CA LEU A 64 -6.46 -2.11 -10.28
C LEU A 64 -7.85 -2.76 -10.32
N VAL A 65 -7.92 -4.09 -10.38
CA VAL A 65 -9.20 -4.80 -10.41
C VAL A 65 -9.93 -4.67 -9.08
N VAL A 66 -9.19 -4.73 -7.95
CA VAL A 66 -9.77 -4.48 -6.62
C VAL A 66 -10.31 -3.05 -6.52
N LEU A 67 -9.57 -2.07 -7.05
CA LEU A 67 -10.00 -0.67 -7.12
C LEU A 67 -11.32 -0.53 -7.91
N PHE A 68 -11.42 -1.15 -9.07
CA PHE A 68 -12.63 -1.14 -9.91
C PHE A 68 -13.81 -1.85 -9.24
N LEU A 69 -13.56 -3.00 -8.60
CA LEU A 69 -14.62 -3.70 -7.85
C LEU A 69 -15.22 -2.78 -6.78
N VAL A 70 -14.40 -2.08 -6.00
CA VAL A 70 -14.90 -1.16 -4.97
C VAL A 70 -15.65 0.00 -5.60
N PHE A 71 -15.10 0.62 -6.65
CA PHE A 71 -15.68 1.82 -7.26
C PHE A 71 -16.99 1.54 -8.01
N PHE A 72 -17.09 0.42 -8.73
CA PHE A 72 -18.27 0.11 -9.54
C PHE A 72 -19.30 -0.78 -8.81
N LEU A 73 -18.86 -1.68 -7.92
CA LEU A 73 -19.77 -2.60 -7.24
C LEU A 73 -20.53 -1.94 -6.08
N LEU A 74 -19.90 -1.06 -5.27
CA LEU A 74 -20.56 -0.45 -4.13
C LEU A 74 -21.80 0.39 -4.52
N PRO A 75 -21.77 1.21 -5.58
CA PRO A 75 -22.96 1.92 -6.04
C PRO A 75 -24.13 0.99 -6.45
N THR A 76 -23.86 -0.19 -7.01
CA THR A 76 -24.93 -1.16 -7.35
C THR A 76 -25.62 -1.74 -6.12
N LEU A 77 -24.94 -1.68 -4.96
CA LEU A 77 -25.48 -2.06 -3.65
C LEU A 77 -26.11 -0.87 -2.91
N GLY A 78 -26.25 0.28 -3.57
CA GLY A 78 -26.80 1.50 -2.98
C GLY A 78 -25.82 2.31 -2.12
N ILE A 79 -24.53 1.95 -2.10
CA ILE A 79 -23.49 2.63 -1.31
C ILE A 79 -22.72 3.58 -2.22
N HIS A 80 -23.09 4.85 -2.20
CA HIS A 80 -22.43 5.89 -2.99
C HIS A 80 -21.29 6.53 -2.20
N ILE A 81 -20.06 6.36 -2.68
CA ILE A 81 -18.85 6.92 -2.09
C ILE A 81 -18.03 7.67 -3.16
N SER A 82 -17.22 8.62 -2.73
CA SER A 82 -16.35 9.38 -3.62
C SER A 82 -15.25 8.49 -4.23
N SER A 83 -14.70 8.92 -5.38
CA SER A 83 -13.54 8.25 -5.99
C SER A 83 -12.34 8.17 -5.03
N PHE A 84 -12.13 9.20 -4.21
CA PHE A 84 -11.09 9.20 -3.17
C PHE A 84 -11.32 8.06 -2.15
N LEU A 85 -12.52 7.95 -1.60
CA LEU A 85 -12.82 6.91 -0.61
C LEU A 85 -12.80 5.51 -1.22
N SER A 86 -13.27 5.36 -2.46
CA SER A 86 -13.14 4.11 -3.23
C SER A 86 -11.68 3.71 -3.41
N ALA A 87 -10.80 4.68 -3.70
CA ALA A 87 -9.36 4.47 -3.80
C ALA A 87 -8.76 4.01 -2.46
N VAL A 88 -9.09 4.70 -1.37
CA VAL A 88 -8.63 4.32 -0.03
C VAL A 88 -9.05 2.89 0.30
N ILE A 89 -10.32 2.53 0.13
CA ILE A 89 -10.82 1.18 0.44
C ILE A 89 -10.16 0.14 -0.46
N GLY A 90 -10.18 0.33 -1.79
CA GLY A 90 -9.68 -0.64 -2.76
C GLY A 90 -8.19 -0.93 -2.60
N LEU A 91 -7.36 0.12 -2.53
CA LEU A 91 -5.92 -0.03 -2.36
C LEU A 91 -5.55 -0.54 -0.97
N SER A 92 -6.32 -0.19 0.07
CA SER A 92 -6.09 -0.71 1.42
C SER A 92 -6.47 -2.18 1.56
N LEU A 93 -7.53 -2.65 0.91
CA LEU A 93 -7.87 -4.09 0.87
C LEU A 93 -6.73 -4.90 0.25
N TRP A 94 -6.22 -4.47 -0.89
CA TRP A 94 -5.07 -5.10 -1.54
C TRP A 94 -3.81 -5.01 -0.68
N GLY A 95 -3.51 -3.83 -0.16
CA GLY A 95 -2.34 -3.58 0.68
C GLY A 95 -2.37 -4.38 1.97
N SER A 96 -3.52 -4.43 2.66
CA SER A 96 -3.67 -5.16 3.92
C SER A 96 -3.51 -6.67 3.73
N ALA A 97 -4.00 -7.24 2.63
CA ALA A 97 -3.80 -8.66 2.34
C ALA A 97 -2.32 -9.00 2.13
N ASN A 98 -1.57 -8.14 1.43
CA ASN A 98 -0.13 -8.32 1.23
C ASN A 98 0.66 -8.14 2.54
N VAL A 99 0.35 -7.13 3.34
CA VAL A 99 0.95 -6.92 4.67
C VAL A 99 0.64 -8.09 5.60
N ALA A 100 -0.61 -8.58 5.62
CA ALA A 100 -1.01 -9.71 6.45
C ALA A 100 -0.19 -10.97 6.15
N GLU A 101 0.03 -11.27 4.88
CA GLU A 101 0.86 -12.40 4.47
C GLU A 101 2.34 -12.22 4.84
N ALA A 102 2.88 -10.99 4.68
CA ALA A 102 4.24 -10.69 5.09
C ALA A 102 4.42 -10.88 6.61
N VAL A 103 3.46 -10.42 7.41
CA VAL A 103 3.45 -10.61 8.88
C VAL A 103 3.38 -12.10 9.23
N ARG A 104 2.45 -12.84 8.63
CA ARG A 104 2.33 -14.29 8.83
C ARG A 104 3.63 -15.01 8.49
N GLY A 105 4.20 -14.74 7.31
CA GLY A 105 5.44 -15.33 6.84
C GLY A 105 6.62 -15.03 7.78
N SER A 106 6.70 -13.80 8.27
CA SER A 106 7.73 -13.38 9.22
C SER A 106 7.61 -14.13 10.55
N ILE A 107 6.41 -14.24 11.12
CA ILE A 107 6.17 -15.00 12.36
C ILE A 107 6.58 -16.48 12.16
N GLN A 108 6.18 -17.09 11.05
CA GLN A 108 6.51 -18.48 10.74
C GLN A 108 7.99 -18.72 10.43
N SER A 109 8.74 -17.68 10.07
CA SER A 109 10.18 -17.76 9.82
C SER A 109 11.02 -17.85 11.11
N ILE A 110 10.43 -17.59 12.27
CA ILE A 110 11.13 -17.74 13.55
C ILE A 110 11.34 -19.21 13.84
N HIS A 111 12.56 -19.57 14.23
CA HIS A 111 12.94 -20.96 14.51
C HIS A 111 12.07 -21.53 15.64
N LYS A 112 11.55 -22.73 15.45
CA LYS A 112 10.67 -23.42 16.42
C LYS A 112 11.29 -23.54 17.82
N GLY A 113 12.61 -23.69 17.89
CA GLY A 113 13.33 -23.73 19.17
C GLY A 113 13.15 -22.49 20.04
N GLN A 114 12.79 -21.32 19.47
CA GLN A 114 12.44 -20.13 20.27
C GLN A 114 11.13 -20.33 21.03
N THR A 115 10.15 -20.96 20.40
CA THR A 115 8.86 -21.30 21.03
C THR A 115 9.05 -22.40 22.07
N GLU A 116 9.80 -23.45 21.75
CA GLU A 116 10.09 -24.57 22.66
C GLU A 116 10.85 -24.11 23.90
N ALA A 117 11.89 -23.29 23.73
CA ALA A 117 12.63 -22.69 24.84
C ALA A 117 11.74 -21.81 25.73
N SER A 118 10.84 -21.04 25.12
CA SER A 118 9.90 -20.20 25.87
C SER A 118 8.96 -21.04 26.75
N TYR A 119 8.46 -22.14 26.22
CA TYR A 119 7.59 -23.06 26.96
C TYR A 119 8.36 -23.77 28.08
N ALA A 120 9.62 -24.13 27.86
CA ALA A 120 10.49 -24.70 28.88
C ALA A 120 10.74 -23.73 30.05
N LEU A 121 10.71 -22.40 29.78
CA LEU A 121 10.77 -21.35 30.80
C LEU A 121 9.40 -21.04 31.47
N GLY A 122 8.35 -21.83 31.16
CA GLY A 122 7.02 -21.67 31.74
C GLY A 122 6.16 -20.57 31.10
N LEU A 123 6.57 -19.98 29.98
CA LEU A 123 5.75 -19.02 29.26
C LEU A 123 4.60 -19.73 28.54
N ASN A 124 3.39 -19.17 28.64
CA ASN A 124 2.25 -19.61 27.84
C ASN A 124 2.30 -18.97 26.43
N TYR A 125 1.42 -19.41 25.52
CA TYR A 125 1.38 -18.92 24.14
C TYR A 125 1.31 -17.37 24.02
N PRO A 126 0.42 -16.64 24.71
CA PRO A 126 0.37 -15.18 24.61
C PRO A 126 1.67 -14.48 25.05
N LEU A 127 2.30 -14.96 26.12
CA LEU A 127 3.55 -14.42 26.61
C LEU A 127 4.72 -14.73 25.67
N THR A 128 4.77 -15.94 25.13
CA THR A 128 5.75 -16.35 24.11
C THR A 128 5.62 -15.46 22.86
N MET A 129 4.40 -15.27 22.36
CA MET A 129 4.15 -14.38 21.22
C MET A 129 4.61 -12.95 21.52
N ARG A 130 4.22 -12.40 22.65
CA ARG A 130 4.47 -10.99 23.02
C ARG A 130 5.96 -10.69 23.25
N TYR A 131 6.66 -11.56 23.97
CA TYR A 131 8.02 -11.26 24.45
C TYR A 131 9.12 -11.91 23.61
N VAL A 132 8.84 -12.98 22.87
CA VAL A 132 9.86 -13.73 22.14
C VAL A 132 9.64 -13.66 20.61
N ILE A 133 8.45 -14.00 20.13
CA ILE A 133 8.21 -14.16 18.69
C ILE A 133 7.96 -12.83 18.00
N LEU A 134 7.00 -12.02 18.48
CA LEU A 134 6.64 -10.75 17.81
C LEU A 134 7.79 -9.75 17.74
N PRO A 135 8.65 -9.55 18.77
CA PRO A 135 9.79 -8.65 18.65
C PRO A 135 10.78 -9.06 17.55
N GLN A 136 11.02 -10.37 17.40
CA GLN A 136 11.88 -10.89 16.34
C GLN A 136 11.21 -10.80 14.97
N ALA A 137 9.94 -11.19 14.87
CA ALA A 137 9.16 -11.14 13.64
C ALA A 137 9.01 -9.71 13.10
N THR A 138 8.83 -8.72 13.99
CA THR A 138 8.72 -7.30 13.61
C THR A 138 9.96 -6.81 12.89
N LYS A 139 11.14 -7.17 13.37
CA LYS A 139 12.39 -6.80 12.69
C LYS A 139 12.47 -7.40 11.29
N ARG A 140 12.08 -8.67 11.13
CA ARG A 140 12.14 -9.38 9.84
C ARG A 140 11.10 -8.92 8.84
N VAL A 141 9.91 -8.51 9.28
CA VAL A 141 8.83 -8.11 8.38
C VAL A 141 8.98 -6.67 7.86
N LEU A 142 9.70 -5.82 8.58
CA LEU A 142 9.77 -4.39 8.29
C LEU A 142 10.21 -4.07 6.85
N PRO A 143 11.27 -4.68 6.28
CA PRO A 143 11.64 -4.43 4.89
C PRO A 143 10.53 -4.78 3.90
N SER A 144 9.89 -5.94 4.10
CA SER A 144 8.79 -6.40 3.23
C SER A 144 7.59 -5.45 3.29
N ILE A 145 7.23 -4.97 4.49
CA ILE A 145 6.15 -3.98 4.66
C ILE A 145 6.48 -2.71 3.89
N ILE A 146 7.69 -2.15 4.03
CA ILE A 146 8.08 -0.92 3.33
C ILE A 146 7.97 -1.12 1.81
N GLY A 147 8.40 -2.26 1.26
CA GLY A 147 8.26 -2.59 -0.15
C GLY A 147 6.79 -2.63 -0.60
N ILE A 148 5.91 -3.28 0.17
CA ILE A 148 4.47 -3.34 -0.10
C ILE A 148 3.85 -1.93 -0.08
N LEU A 149 4.19 -1.11 0.91
CA LEU A 149 3.67 0.24 1.04
C LEU A 149 4.15 1.14 -0.10
N THR A 150 5.38 0.97 -0.58
CA THR A 150 5.87 1.66 -1.78
C THR A 150 5.02 1.30 -2.99
N ASN A 151 4.66 0.02 -3.17
CA ASN A 151 3.75 -0.41 -4.23
C ASN A 151 2.34 0.18 -4.08
N VAL A 152 1.82 0.31 -2.85
CA VAL A 152 0.53 0.97 -2.58
C VAL A 152 0.59 2.43 -3.01
N ILE A 153 1.67 3.16 -2.68
CA ILE A 153 1.86 4.56 -3.09
C ILE A 153 1.91 4.67 -4.63
N GLN A 154 2.65 3.82 -5.31
CA GLN A 154 2.69 3.79 -6.78
C GLN A 154 1.32 3.49 -7.38
N SER A 155 0.55 2.61 -6.75
CA SER A 155 -0.81 2.26 -7.20
C SER A 155 -1.81 3.39 -7.06
N THR A 156 -1.51 4.48 -6.31
CA THR A 156 -2.39 5.65 -6.27
C THR A 156 -2.55 6.32 -7.64
N ALA A 157 -1.54 6.21 -8.53
CA ALA A 157 -1.64 6.67 -9.91
C ALA A 157 -2.77 5.97 -10.70
N LEU A 158 -3.11 4.72 -10.36
CA LEU A 158 -4.21 3.98 -11.02
C LEU A 158 -5.58 4.61 -10.74
N THR A 159 -5.69 5.44 -9.70
CA THR A 159 -6.96 6.10 -9.35
C THR A 159 -7.40 7.17 -10.34
N VAL A 160 -6.51 7.55 -11.27
CA VAL A 160 -6.86 8.34 -12.46
C VAL A 160 -8.02 7.72 -13.22
N LEU A 161 -8.08 6.39 -13.29
CA LEU A 161 -9.08 5.62 -14.05
C LEU A 161 -10.49 5.66 -13.43
N ILE A 162 -10.60 6.03 -12.15
CA ILE A 162 -11.87 6.24 -11.45
C ILE A 162 -12.16 7.72 -11.22
N GLY A 163 -11.45 8.62 -11.92
CA GLY A 163 -11.70 10.06 -11.88
C GLY A 163 -11.15 10.79 -10.64
N ASN A 164 -10.29 10.15 -9.84
CA ASN A 164 -9.64 10.83 -8.72
C ASN A 164 -8.56 11.80 -9.25
N VAL A 165 -8.64 13.07 -8.85
CA VAL A 165 -7.71 14.12 -9.31
C VAL A 165 -6.48 14.12 -8.39
N GLU A 166 -5.57 13.18 -8.64
CA GLU A 166 -4.25 13.10 -8.02
C GLU A 166 -3.16 13.65 -8.98
N PHE A 167 -1.90 13.43 -8.69
CA PHE A 167 -0.80 14.07 -9.42
C PHE A 167 -0.76 13.75 -10.92
N LEU A 168 -0.95 12.46 -11.30
CA LEU A 168 -1.00 12.06 -12.71
C LEU A 168 -2.22 12.62 -13.42
N LYS A 169 -3.42 12.56 -12.80
CA LYS A 169 -4.64 13.13 -13.38
C LYS A 169 -4.53 14.64 -13.54
N SER A 170 -3.89 15.32 -12.59
CA SER A 170 -3.65 16.76 -12.67
C SER A 170 -2.77 17.12 -13.88
N ALA A 171 -1.74 16.30 -14.17
CA ALA A 171 -0.92 16.50 -15.36
C ALA A 171 -1.73 16.24 -16.65
N GLN A 172 -2.53 15.18 -16.69
CA GLN A 172 -3.37 14.88 -17.86
C GLN A 172 -4.34 16.03 -18.17
N ILE A 173 -5.01 16.59 -17.16
CA ILE A 173 -5.91 17.74 -17.33
C ILE A 173 -5.16 18.96 -17.90
N GLN A 174 -3.95 19.23 -17.43
CA GLN A 174 -3.15 20.34 -17.97
C GLN A 174 -2.67 20.06 -19.39
N ILE A 175 -2.27 18.83 -19.69
CA ILE A 175 -1.88 18.40 -21.03
C ILE A 175 -3.05 18.63 -22.00
N GLU A 176 -4.27 18.15 -21.68
CA GLU A 176 -5.46 18.32 -22.50
C GLU A 176 -5.74 19.82 -22.79
N ARG A 177 -5.60 20.69 -21.78
CA ARG A 177 -5.78 22.16 -21.93
C ARG A 177 -4.73 22.78 -22.87
N ILE A 178 -3.47 22.36 -22.74
CA ILE A 178 -2.37 22.89 -23.53
C ILE A 178 -2.44 22.41 -24.99
N GLU A 179 -2.81 21.15 -25.21
CA GLU A 179 -3.02 20.59 -26.55
C GLU A 179 -4.13 21.34 -27.31
N MET A 180 -5.24 21.66 -26.62
CA MET A 180 -6.31 22.49 -27.18
C MET A 180 -5.82 23.90 -27.61
N SER A 181 -4.73 24.40 -27.05
CA SER A 181 -4.09 25.67 -27.41
C SER A 181 -3.02 25.51 -28.51
N GLY A 182 -2.81 24.31 -29.06
CA GLY A 182 -1.87 24.04 -30.17
C GLY A 182 -0.41 23.88 -29.73
N GLN A 183 -0.10 23.70 -28.45
CA GLN A 183 1.25 23.58 -27.93
C GLN A 183 1.57 22.13 -27.46
N SER A 184 1.85 21.23 -28.39
CA SER A 184 2.12 19.82 -28.08
C SER A 184 3.50 19.52 -27.44
N SER A 185 4.45 20.46 -27.51
CA SER A 185 5.82 20.25 -27.00
C SER A 185 5.93 20.14 -25.46
N VAL A 186 4.90 20.49 -24.71
CA VAL A 186 4.89 20.53 -23.23
C VAL A 186 4.49 19.20 -22.61
N VAL A 187 3.83 18.32 -23.36
CA VAL A 187 3.30 17.02 -22.89
C VAL A 187 4.37 16.17 -22.23
N PHE A 188 5.51 16.01 -22.91
CA PHE A 188 6.61 15.20 -22.41
C PHE A 188 7.18 15.73 -21.09
N ILE A 189 7.27 17.06 -20.96
CA ILE A 189 7.80 17.71 -19.77
C ILE A 189 6.87 17.47 -18.57
N LEU A 190 5.56 17.57 -18.76
CA LEU A 190 4.59 17.34 -17.67
C LEU A 190 4.60 15.89 -17.18
N TYR A 191 4.69 14.91 -18.07
CA TYR A 191 4.87 13.52 -17.68
C TYR A 191 6.22 13.27 -16.99
N ALA A 192 7.30 13.93 -17.44
CA ALA A 192 8.60 13.83 -16.78
C ALA A 192 8.54 14.39 -15.34
N VAL A 193 7.81 15.50 -15.11
CA VAL A 193 7.59 16.06 -13.77
C VAL A 193 6.84 15.07 -12.88
N VAL A 194 5.80 14.41 -13.40
CA VAL A 194 5.06 13.37 -12.65
C VAL A 194 5.97 12.19 -12.30
N LEU A 195 6.75 11.70 -13.26
CA LEU A 195 7.71 10.61 -13.06
C LEU A 195 8.71 10.95 -11.96
N ILE A 196 9.30 12.14 -12.03
CA ILE A 196 10.27 12.62 -11.02
C ILE A 196 9.59 12.73 -9.66
N GLY A 197 8.36 13.24 -9.59
CA GLY A 197 7.63 13.38 -8.34
C GLY A 197 7.37 12.03 -7.66
N TYR A 198 6.85 11.04 -8.38
CA TYR A 198 6.68 9.67 -7.85
C TYR A 198 8.03 9.02 -7.49
N PHE A 199 9.06 9.24 -8.31
CA PHE A 199 10.40 8.73 -8.01
C PHE A 199 10.93 9.29 -6.69
N LEU A 200 10.82 10.61 -6.47
CA LEU A 200 11.29 11.27 -5.25
C LEU A 200 10.54 10.78 -3.99
N ILE A 201 9.27 10.39 -4.11
CA ILE A 201 8.50 9.81 -2.99
C ILE A 201 8.89 8.36 -2.74
N CYS A 202 8.99 7.54 -3.78
CA CYS A 202 9.14 6.09 -3.67
C CYS A 202 10.58 5.62 -3.50
N TYR A 203 11.55 6.33 -4.11
CA TYR A 203 12.96 5.92 -4.08
C TYR A 203 13.58 5.92 -2.68
N PRO A 204 13.37 6.92 -1.82
CA PRO A 204 13.89 6.89 -0.45
C PRO A 204 13.33 5.69 0.36
N LEU A 205 12.04 5.37 0.19
CA LEU A 205 11.43 4.22 0.85
C LEU A 205 12.04 2.91 0.37
N SER A 206 12.28 2.78 -0.93
CA SER A 206 12.95 1.61 -1.52
C SER A 206 14.38 1.44 -1.02
N LEU A 207 15.13 2.53 -0.89
CA LEU A 207 16.48 2.51 -0.31
C LEU A 207 16.45 2.08 1.15
N TRP A 208 15.50 2.60 1.92
CA TRP A 208 15.34 2.25 3.34
C TRP A 208 15.03 0.76 3.50
N SER A 209 14.08 0.22 2.72
CA SER A 209 13.78 -1.21 2.69
C SER A 209 15.04 -2.05 2.45
N ARG A 210 15.81 -1.73 1.40
CA ARG A 210 17.06 -2.45 1.06
C ARG A 210 18.11 -2.38 2.16
N ASN A 211 18.25 -1.25 2.83
CA ASN A 211 19.22 -1.09 3.93
C ASN A 211 18.83 -1.96 5.13
N LEU A 212 17.53 -2.02 5.47
CA LEU A 212 17.03 -2.92 6.50
C LEU A 212 17.25 -4.39 6.15
N GLU A 213 17.01 -4.79 4.91
CA GLU A 213 17.30 -6.16 4.45
C GLU A 213 18.78 -6.54 4.62
N LYS A 214 19.70 -5.62 4.31
CA LYS A 214 21.14 -5.86 4.49
C LYS A 214 21.50 -6.07 5.95
N GLN A 215 20.90 -5.31 6.88
CA GLN A 215 21.16 -5.44 8.31
C GLN A 215 20.63 -6.74 8.91
N LEU A 216 19.63 -7.36 8.28
CA LEU A 216 19.02 -8.60 8.75
C LEU A 216 19.67 -9.88 8.18
N LYS A 217 20.53 -9.73 7.17
CA LYS A 217 21.28 -10.84 6.54
C LYS A 217 22.62 -11.16 7.25
N VAL A 218 22.93 -10.48 8.34
CA VAL A 218 24.13 -10.71 9.19
C VAL A 218 23.76 -11.62 10.38
#